data_b1cae4296ec01c5b2687db9061d71f21
#
_entry.id   b1cae4296ec01c5b2687db9061d71f21
#
_cell.length_a   1.000
_cell.length_b   1.000
_cell.length_c   1.000
_cell.angle_alpha   90.00
_cell.angle_beta   90.00
_cell.angle_gamma   90.00
#
_symmetry.space_group_name_H-M   'P 1'
#
loop_
_entity.id
_entity.type
_entity.pdbx_description
1 polymer ?
#
loop_
_entity_poly.entity_id
_entity_poly.type
_entity_poly.pdbx_seq_one_letter_code
_entity_poly.pdbx_strand_id
1 'polypeptide(L)'
;RDELLKLFRPPHAACGLDLLNESRLLPEVLPELAAFVGCEQPMKYHPEGDVFRHIRLMLGHLPADAGTTLIWSVLMHDIAKPATFTREAEGRIRFLGHEKVGAVMTLEIMNRLRFPKAESATVRTCVRHHMQLKDAQQMRPATLRKLFLRPTFPVELALHRLDSLASTGKLDNFEFLEARFAEFQDQPELQKPLIDGDDLIALGQAPGSELGKLLSDIRNRQLAGELTTREQALDWARDILG
;
A
#
# COMPACT_ATOMS: atom_id res chain seq x y z
N ARG A 1 -21.32 0.83 10.00
CA ARG A 1 -20.54 1.23 8.83
C ARG A 1 -20.99 2.58 8.32
N ASP A 2 -22.23 2.74 7.90
CA ASP A 2 -22.71 3.91 7.13
C ASP A 2 -22.54 5.24 7.89
N GLU A 3 -22.74 5.25 9.20
CA GLU A 3 -22.47 6.43 10.03
C GLU A 3 -20.97 6.74 10.12
N LEU A 4 -20.10 5.71 10.18
CA LEU A 4 -18.64 5.93 10.15
C LEU A 4 -18.18 6.48 8.78
N LEU A 5 -18.79 6.03 7.69
CA LEU A 5 -18.49 6.57 6.36
C LEU A 5 -18.85 8.07 6.24
N LYS A 6 -19.95 8.50 6.86
CA LYS A 6 -20.33 9.93 6.92
C LYS A 6 -19.36 10.71 7.80
N LEU A 7 -19.02 10.16 8.97
CA LEU A 7 -18.19 10.82 9.97
C LEU A 7 -16.77 11.09 9.47
N PHE A 8 -16.18 10.13 8.74
CA PHE A 8 -14.82 10.24 8.20
C PHE A 8 -14.77 10.89 6.80
N ARG A 9 -15.83 11.56 6.38
CA ARG A 9 -15.85 12.24 5.08
C ARG A 9 -15.08 13.56 5.12
N PRO A 10 -14.20 13.86 4.12
CA PRO A 10 -13.59 15.17 4.02
C PRO A 10 -14.64 16.28 3.86
N PRO A 11 -14.38 17.50 4.32
CA PRO A 11 -13.15 17.94 5.01
C PRO A 11 -13.16 17.67 6.52
N HIS A 12 -14.18 16.99 7.06
CA HIS A 12 -14.42 16.87 8.49
C HIS A 12 -13.88 15.55 9.12
N ALA A 13 -13.14 14.74 8.38
CA ALA A 13 -12.68 13.43 8.82
C ALA A 13 -11.86 13.48 10.13
N ALA A 14 -10.97 14.46 10.28
CA ALA A 14 -10.20 14.68 11.51
C ALA A 14 -11.12 15.03 12.70
N CYS A 15 -12.09 15.92 12.50
CA CYS A 15 -13.09 16.27 13.52
C CYS A 15 -13.94 15.05 13.91
N GLY A 16 -14.25 14.17 12.94
CA GLY A 16 -14.96 12.91 13.20
C GLY A 16 -14.20 11.99 14.15
N LEU A 17 -12.89 11.88 13.98
CA LEU A 17 -12.02 11.12 14.89
C LEU A 17 -11.99 11.76 16.28
N ASP A 18 -11.84 13.09 16.37
CA ASP A 18 -11.84 13.84 17.62
C ASP A 18 -13.17 13.63 18.38
N LEU A 19 -14.32 13.75 17.69
CA LEU A 19 -15.64 13.57 18.27
C LEU A 19 -15.85 12.16 18.84
N LEU A 20 -15.41 11.12 18.14
CA LEU A 20 -15.48 9.75 18.66
C LEU A 20 -14.63 9.58 19.93
N ASN A 21 -13.45 10.18 19.95
CA ASN A 21 -12.56 10.09 21.09
C ASN A 21 -13.09 10.88 22.31
N GLU A 22 -13.50 12.13 22.11
CA GLU A 22 -14.02 13.01 23.16
C GLU A 22 -15.34 12.50 23.76
N SER A 23 -16.22 11.94 22.93
CA SER A 23 -17.48 11.32 23.38
C SER A 23 -17.29 9.97 24.05
N ARG A 24 -16.06 9.43 24.07
CA ARG A 24 -15.72 8.08 24.56
C ARG A 24 -16.40 6.93 23.79
N LEU A 25 -16.87 7.20 22.57
CA LEU A 25 -17.43 6.19 21.69
C LEU A 25 -16.35 5.40 20.91
N LEU A 26 -15.15 5.98 20.78
CA LEU A 26 -14.07 5.35 20.02
C LEU A 26 -13.71 3.94 20.53
N PRO A 27 -13.54 3.70 21.85
CA PRO A 27 -13.28 2.36 22.37
C PRO A 27 -14.40 1.36 22.12
N GLU A 28 -15.65 1.82 22.06
CA GLU A 28 -16.82 0.96 21.86
C GLU A 28 -16.99 0.55 20.39
N VAL A 29 -16.63 1.45 19.46
CA VAL A 29 -16.88 1.25 18.02
C VAL A 29 -15.64 0.75 17.28
N LEU A 30 -14.49 1.32 17.61
CA LEU A 30 -13.19 1.05 16.98
C LEU A 30 -12.09 1.01 18.08
N PRO A 31 -12.15 -0.01 18.97
CA PRO A 31 -11.18 -0.14 20.07
C PRO A 31 -9.73 -0.18 19.59
N GLU A 32 -9.49 -0.67 18.38
CA GLU A 32 -8.17 -0.73 17.77
C GLU A 32 -7.63 0.70 17.50
N LEU A 33 -8.47 1.66 17.08
CA LEU A 33 -8.06 3.05 16.92
C LEU A 33 -7.93 3.77 18.28
N ALA A 34 -8.73 3.38 19.27
CA ALA A 34 -8.58 3.93 20.63
C ALA A 34 -7.20 3.61 21.23
N ALA A 35 -6.60 2.47 20.87
CA ALA A 35 -5.25 2.08 21.29
C ALA A 35 -4.14 2.97 20.71
N PHE A 36 -4.44 3.84 19.75
CA PHE A 36 -3.47 4.81 19.21
C PHE A 36 -3.15 5.94 20.20
N VAL A 37 -4.09 6.27 21.10
CA VAL A 37 -3.92 7.34 22.08
C VAL A 37 -2.79 6.94 23.02
N GLY A 38 -1.74 7.78 23.06
CA GLY A 38 -0.55 7.54 23.87
C GLY A 38 0.41 6.47 23.33
N CYS A 39 0.13 5.88 22.16
CA CYS A 39 1.09 5.00 21.48
C CYS A 39 2.23 5.83 20.89
N GLU A 40 3.32 5.98 21.67
CA GLU A 40 4.47 6.79 21.31
C GLU A 40 5.17 6.30 20.05
N GLN A 41 5.73 7.24 19.27
CA GLN A 41 6.49 6.97 18.05
C GLN A 41 7.90 7.57 18.14
N PRO A 42 8.87 7.11 17.30
CA PRO A 42 10.19 7.72 17.25
C PRO A 42 10.10 9.17 16.77
N MET A 43 10.42 10.14 17.62
CA MET A 43 10.38 11.59 17.34
C MET A 43 11.14 11.99 16.08
N LYS A 44 12.19 11.24 15.72
CA LYS A 44 12.98 11.49 14.50
C LYS A 44 12.14 11.40 13.21
N TYR A 45 11.14 10.52 13.20
CA TYR A 45 10.30 10.25 12.02
C TYR A 45 8.87 10.77 12.20
N HIS A 46 8.44 10.94 13.45
CA HIS A 46 7.09 11.34 13.84
C HIS A 46 7.15 12.47 14.88
N PRO A 47 7.57 13.69 14.46
CA PRO A 47 7.65 14.84 15.38
C PRO A 47 6.28 15.29 15.90
N GLU A 48 5.20 14.87 15.23
CA GLU A 48 3.80 15.14 15.62
C GLU A 48 3.39 14.46 16.92
N GLY A 49 4.07 13.37 17.33
CA GLY A 49 3.85 12.71 18.61
C GLY A 49 3.37 11.26 18.49
N ASP A 50 2.22 10.91 19.11
CA ASP A 50 1.67 9.57 19.13
C ASP A 50 0.94 9.19 17.82
N VAL A 51 0.58 7.90 17.69
CA VAL A 51 -0.10 7.39 16.50
C VAL A 51 -1.46 8.06 16.29
N PHE A 52 -2.20 8.39 17.37
CA PHE A 52 -3.49 9.05 17.24
C PHE A 52 -3.38 10.43 16.56
N ARG A 53 -2.41 11.24 16.98
CA ARG A 53 -2.13 12.55 16.38
C ARG A 53 -1.71 12.42 14.94
N HIS A 54 -0.87 11.43 14.63
CA HIS A 54 -0.46 11.14 13.27
C HIS A 54 -1.67 10.86 12.35
N ILE A 55 -2.52 9.92 12.72
CA ILE A 55 -3.74 9.59 11.95
C ILE A 55 -4.65 10.81 11.81
N ARG A 56 -4.83 11.57 12.89
CA ARG A 56 -5.63 12.80 12.88
C ARG A 56 -5.12 13.82 11.85
N LEU A 57 -3.79 14.03 11.79
CA LEU A 57 -3.17 14.92 10.80
C LEU A 57 -3.37 14.41 9.38
N MET A 58 -3.17 13.11 9.13
CA MET A 58 -3.43 12.51 7.82
C MET A 58 -4.88 12.71 7.37
N LEU A 59 -5.85 12.51 8.27
CA LEU A 59 -7.27 12.76 7.98
C LEU A 59 -7.54 14.23 7.63
N GLY A 60 -6.82 15.16 8.24
CA GLY A 60 -6.89 16.59 7.93
C GLY A 60 -6.32 16.96 6.55
N HIS A 61 -5.42 16.13 6.01
CA HIS A 61 -4.81 16.31 4.69
C HIS A 61 -5.54 15.56 3.56
N LEU A 62 -6.66 14.86 3.86
CA LEU A 62 -7.43 14.17 2.83
C LEU A 62 -7.93 15.14 1.76
N PRO A 63 -7.81 14.77 0.47
CA PRO A 63 -8.44 15.54 -0.60
C PRO A 63 -9.97 15.49 -0.47
N ALA A 64 -10.66 16.53 -0.97
CA ALA A 64 -12.12 16.65 -0.83
C ALA A 64 -12.90 15.50 -1.49
N ASP A 65 -12.32 14.89 -2.51
CA ASP A 65 -12.86 13.76 -3.27
C ASP A 65 -12.31 12.40 -2.82
N ALA A 66 -11.64 12.33 -1.65
CA ALA A 66 -11.10 11.09 -1.15
C ALA A 66 -12.16 9.99 -1.06
N GLY A 67 -11.91 8.90 -1.76
CA GLY A 67 -12.78 7.72 -1.74
C GLY A 67 -12.62 6.89 -0.46
N THR A 68 -13.61 6.03 -0.20
CA THR A 68 -13.67 5.15 0.97
C THR A 68 -12.37 4.37 1.19
N THR A 69 -11.79 3.81 0.14
CA THR A 69 -10.57 2.99 0.24
C THR A 69 -9.37 3.80 0.74
N LEU A 70 -9.19 5.05 0.31
CA LEU A 70 -8.12 5.91 0.80
C LEU A 70 -8.33 6.29 2.27
N ILE A 71 -9.55 6.73 2.62
CA ILE A 71 -9.89 7.11 4.01
C ILE A 71 -9.63 5.96 4.97
N TRP A 72 -10.09 4.75 4.62
CA TRP A 72 -9.88 3.58 5.48
C TRP A 72 -8.44 3.07 5.44
N SER A 73 -7.70 3.28 4.35
CA SER A 73 -6.25 3.01 4.34
C SER A 73 -5.51 3.93 5.30
N VAL A 74 -5.89 5.21 5.41
CA VAL A 74 -5.35 6.14 6.40
C VAL A 74 -5.63 5.67 7.82
N LEU A 75 -6.89 5.30 8.13
CA LEU A 75 -7.27 4.82 9.46
C LEU A 75 -6.53 3.53 9.87
N MET A 76 -6.23 2.66 8.90
CA MET A 76 -5.76 1.28 9.16
C MET A 76 -4.27 1.05 8.95
N HIS A 77 -3.52 1.92 8.25
CA HIS A 77 -2.13 1.59 7.87
C HIS A 77 -1.24 1.27 9.08
N ASP A 78 -1.46 1.94 10.19
CA ASP A 78 -0.71 1.81 11.42
C ASP A 78 -1.46 1.04 12.53
N ILE A 79 -2.58 0.36 12.20
CA ILE A 79 -3.49 -0.24 13.17
C ILE A 79 -2.82 -1.23 14.13
N ALA A 80 -1.75 -1.87 13.71
CA ALA A 80 -1.00 -2.81 14.52
C ALA A 80 0.19 -2.20 15.29
N LYS A 81 0.45 -0.89 15.20
CA LYS A 81 1.54 -0.28 15.97
C LYS A 81 1.41 -0.53 17.47
N PRO A 82 0.23 -0.36 18.12
CA PRO A 82 0.12 -0.68 19.52
C PRO A 82 0.44 -2.14 19.87
N ALA A 83 0.00 -3.08 19.03
CA ALA A 83 0.21 -4.52 19.23
C ALA A 83 1.65 -4.98 18.94
N THR A 84 2.41 -4.22 18.16
CA THR A 84 3.80 -4.53 17.78
C THR A 84 4.83 -3.59 18.42
N PHE A 85 4.37 -2.76 19.36
CA PHE A 85 5.22 -1.83 20.09
C PHE A 85 6.31 -2.56 20.85
N THR A 86 7.55 -2.16 20.64
CA THR A 86 8.69 -2.60 21.45
C THR A 86 9.59 -1.41 21.76
N ARG A 87 10.10 -1.38 23.01
CA ARG A 87 11.11 -0.40 23.43
C ARG A 87 12.39 -1.14 23.79
N GLU A 88 13.45 -0.90 23.04
CA GLU A 88 14.78 -1.46 23.31
C GLU A 88 15.44 -0.79 24.52
N ALA A 89 16.50 -1.41 25.06
CA ALA A 89 17.18 -0.94 26.27
C ALA A 89 17.68 0.52 26.19
N GLU A 90 18.00 0.98 24.98
CA GLU A 90 18.46 2.36 24.71
C GLU A 90 17.28 3.35 24.48
N GLY A 91 16.04 2.94 24.79
CA GLY A 91 14.84 3.75 24.60
C GLY A 91 14.32 3.82 23.17
N ARG A 92 14.94 3.10 22.21
CA ARG A 92 14.53 3.06 20.82
C ARG A 92 13.20 2.33 20.65
N ILE A 93 12.21 3.03 20.07
CA ILE A 93 10.89 2.46 19.77
C ILE A 93 10.92 1.81 18.38
N ARG A 94 10.30 0.62 18.28
CA ARG A 94 10.12 -0.13 17.03
C ARG A 94 8.73 -0.74 16.95
N PHE A 95 8.29 -1.01 15.71
CA PHE A 95 7.01 -1.64 15.34
C PHE A 95 7.23 -2.70 14.26
N LEU A 96 8.05 -3.71 14.56
CA LEU A 96 8.48 -4.69 13.55
C LEU A 96 7.30 -5.52 13.05
N GLY A 97 7.07 -5.48 11.73
CA GLY A 97 6.03 -6.28 11.07
C GLY A 97 4.60 -5.74 11.27
N HIS A 98 4.43 -4.49 11.77
CA HIS A 98 3.11 -3.91 11.94
C HIS A 98 2.30 -3.89 10.63
N GLU A 99 2.94 -3.77 9.48
CA GLU A 99 2.29 -3.83 8.18
C GLU A 99 1.68 -5.21 7.86
N LYS A 100 2.28 -6.28 8.39
CA LYS A 100 1.79 -7.66 8.23
C LYS A 100 0.63 -7.94 9.17
N VAL A 101 0.83 -7.66 10.44
CA VAL A 101 -0.19 -7.82 11.49
C VAL A 101 -1.37 -6.90 11.19
N GLY A 102 -1.10 -5.65 10.83
CA GLY A 102 -2.11 -4.65 10.48
C GLY A 102 -2.99 -5.08 9.30
N ALA A 103 -2.42 -5.72 8.29
CA ALA A 103 -3.20 -6.24 7.17
C ALA A 103 -4.21 -7.34 7.59
N VAL A 104 -3.88 -8.15 8.60
CA VAL A 104 -4.81 -9.15 9.17
C VAL A 104 -5.89 -8.43 9.98
N MET A 105 -5.51 -7.57 10.92
CA MET A 105 -6.44 -6.78 11.74
C MET A 105 -7.40 -5.97 10.87
N THR A 106 -6.91 -5.37 9.78
CA THR A 106 -7.74 -4.62 8.83
C THR A 106 -8.89 -5.46 8.28
N LEU A 107 -8.63 -6.71 7.86
CA LEU A 107 -9.69 -7.58 7.38
C LEU A 107 -10.72 -7.92 8.47
N GLU A 108 -10.27 -8.18 9.69
CA GLU A 108 -11.14 -8.47 10.82
C GLU A 108 -12.05 -7.28 11.13
N ILE A 109 -11.49 -6.06 11.20
CA ILE A 109 -12.23 -4.82 11.46
C ILE A 109 -13.23 -4.55 10.34
N MET A 110 -12.79 -4.59 9.07
CA MET A 110 -13.67 -4.29 7.93
C MET A 110 -14.77 -5.34 7.76
N ASN A 111 -14.50 -6.62 8.06
CA ASN A 111 -15.53 -7.67 8.09
C ASN A 111 -16.54 -7.44 9.22
N ARG A 112 -16.07 -7.10 10.44
CA ARG A 112 -16.93 -6.73 11.58
C ARG A 112 -17.87 -5.57 11.23
N LEU A 113 -17.34 -4.58 10.51
CA LEU A 113 -18.08 -3.41 10.05
C LEU A 113 -18.89 -3.67 8.75
N ARG A 114 -18.84 -4.88 8.20
CA ARG A 114 -19.58 -5.31 6.99
C ARG A 114 -19.24 -4.47 5.75
N PHE A 115 -17.97 -4.21 5.51
CA PHE A 115 -17.50 -3.62 4.25
C PHE A 115 -17.56 -4.62 3.09
N PRO A 116 -17.74 -4.15 1.84
CA PRO A 116 -17.60 -4.98 0.65
C PRO A 116 -16.23 -5.65 0.59
N LYS A 117 -16.18 -6.92 0.15
CA LYS A 117 -14.94 -7.70 0.06
C LYS A 117 -13.87 -7.01 -0.80
N ALA A 118 -14.27 -6.37 -1.90
CA ALA A 118 -13.35 -5.67 -2.80
C ALA A 118 -12.68 -4.48 -2.11
N GLU A 119 -13.45 -3.66 -1.37
CA GLU A 119 -12.91 -2.53 -0.60
C GLU A 119 -11.98 -3.02 0.50
N SER A 120 -12.39 -4.05 1.25
CA SER A 120 -11.57 -4.66 2.31
C SER A 120 -10.24 -5.20 1.76
N ALA A 121 -10.26 -5.84 0.59
CA ALA A 121 -9.07 -6.35 -0.07
C ALA A 121 -8.12 -5.21 -0.50
N THR A 122 -8.66 -4.12 -1.04
CA THR A 122 -7.87 -2.93 -1.42
C THR A 122 -7.22 -2.30 -0.19
N VAL A 123 -7.99 -2.00 0.87
CA VAL A 123 -7.46 -1.39 2.09
C VAL A 123 -6.40 -2.29 2.73
N ARG A 124 -6.67 -3.59 2.86
CA ARG A 124 -5.68 -4.56 3.35
C ARG A 124 -4.38 -4.52 2.56
N THR A 125 -4.46 -4.44 1.23
CA THR A 125 -3.29 -4.39 0.35
C THR A 125 -2.50 -3.11 0.59
N CYS A 126 -3.15 -1.96 0.71
CA CYS A 126 -2.51 -0.69 1.05
C CYS A 126 -1.79 -0.78 2.40
N VAL A 127 -2.46 -1.30 3.44
CA VAL A 127 -1.86 -1.50 4.77
C VAL A 127 -0.65 -2.43 4.69
N ARG A 128 -0.75 -3.54 3.95
CA ARG A 128 0.33 -4.53 3.81
C ARG A 128 1.58 -3.98 3.15
N HIS A 129 1.43 -2.99 2.27
CA HIS A 129 2.51 -2.49 1.42
C HIS A 129 2.94 -1.05 1.73
N HIS A 130 2.29 -0.33 2.65
CA HIS A 130 2.55 1.10 2.88
C HIS A 130 4.03 1.41 3.17
N MET A 131 4.74 0.49 3.85
CA MET A 131 6.16 0.66 4.16
C MET A 131 7.08 0.48 2.95
N GLN A 132 6.60 -0.13 1.85
CA GLN A 132 7.47 -0.43 0.69
C GLN A 132 7.88 0.82 -0.07
N LEU A 133 7.05 1.85 -0.09
CA LEU A 133 7.28 3.02 -0.93
C LEU A 133 8.37 3.97 -0.39
N LYS A 134 8.72 3.89 0.87
CA LYS A 134 9.67 4.82 1.51
C LYS A 134 11.09 4.80 0.94
N ASP A 135 11.51 3.68 0.35
CA ASP A 135 12.84 3.51 -0.24
C ASP A 135 12.78 3.43 -1.78
N ALA A 136 11.71 3.97 -2.40
CA ALA A 136 11.43 3.81 -3.83
C ALA A 136 12.55 4.34 -4.74
N GLN A 137 13.23 5.42 -4.36
CA GLN A 137 14.34 5.99 -5.13
C GLN A 137 15.54 5.04 -5.26
N GLN A 138 15.66 4.05 -4.36
CA GLN A 138 16.72 3.04 -4.37
C GLN A 138 16.30 1.76 -5.11
N MET A 139 15.04 1.68 -5.55
CA MET A 139 14.53 0.49 -6.22
C MET A 139 15.00 0.41 -7.67
N ARG A 140 15.22 -0.83 -8.13
CA ARG A 140 15.50 -1.09 -9.56
C ARG A 140 14.25 -0.76 -10.40
N PRO A 141 14.41 -0.31 -11.65
CA PRO A 141 13.28 0.03 -12.53
C PRO A 141 12.23 -1.09 -12.66
N ALA A 142 12.66 -2.35 -12.77
CA ALA A 142 11.75 -3.49 -12.82
C ALA A 142 10.90 -3.64 -11.54
N THR A 143 11.46 -3.33 -10.37
CA THR A 143 10.74 -3.37 -9.10
C THR A 143 9.68 -2.27 -9.06
N LEU A 144 10.03 -1.05 -9.46
CA LEU A 144 9.08 0.08 -9.55
C LEU A 144 7.93 -0.23 -10.51
N ARG A 145 8.24 -0.73 -11.72
CA ARG A 145 7.22 -1.09 -12.72
C ARG A 145 6.27 -2.19 -12.22
N LYS A 146 6.75 -3.14 -11.39
CA LYS A 146 5.88 -4.12 -10.71
C LYS A 146 4.93 -3.47 -9.70
N LEU A 147 5.39 -2.45 -8.96
CA LEU A 147 4.53 -1.69 -8.06
C LEU A 147 3.44 -0.98 -8.86
N PHE A 148 3.80 -0.32 -9.95
CA PHE A 148 2.89 0.44 -10.83
C PHE A 148 1.81 -0.42 -11.48
N LEU A 149 2.07 -1.71 -11.69
CA LEU A 149 1.09 -2.67 -12.20
C LEU A 149 0.02 -3.09 -11.18
N ARG A 150 0.19 -2.76 -9.90
CA ARG A 150 -0.84 -3.09 -8.90
C ARG A 150 -2.07 -2.21 -9.10
N PRO A 151 -3.28 -2.77 -9.20
CA PRO A 151 -4.50 -1.97 -9.26
C PRO A 151 -4.69 -1.03 -8.07
N THR A 152 -4.06 -1.34 -6.93
CA THR A 152 -4.10 -0.56 -5.68
C THR A 152 -3.08 0.57 -5.64
N PHE A 153 -2.11 0.61 -6.59
CA PHE A 153 -0.99 1.55 -6.54
C PHE A 153 -1.42 3.03 -6.44
N PRO A 154 -2.45 3.52 -7.14
CA PRO A 154 -2.90 4.91 -6.98
C PRO A 154 -3.30 5.24 -5.52
N VAL A 155 -3.97 4.30 -4.83
CA VAL A 155 -4.35 4.48 -3.41
C VAL A 155 -3.12 4.37 -2.51
N GLU A 156 -2.19 3.43 -2.79
CA GLU A 156 -0.92 3.28 -2.06
C GLU A 156 -0.08 4.57 -2.15
N LEU A 157 -0.01 5.17 -3.34
CA LEU A 157 0.72 6.42 -3.59
C LEU A 157 0.08 7.61 -2.85
N ALA A 158 -1.25 7.73 -2.90
CA ALA A 158 -1.98 8.76 -2.16
C ALA A 158 -1.81 8.60 -0.64
N LEU A 159 -1.87 7.37 -0.12
CA LEU A 159 -1.60 7.07 1.28
C LEU A 159 -0.17 7.49 1.67
N HIS A 160 0.83 7.16 0.86
CA HIS A 160 2.23 7.54 1.09
C HIS A 160 2.43 9.06 1.14
N ARG A 161 1.73 9.80 0.27
CA ARG A 161 1.74 11.27 0.30
C ARG A 161 1.20 11.80 1.62
N LEU A 162 0.05 11.29 2.08
CA LEU A 162 -0.58 11.73 3.32
C LEU A 162 0.29 11.42 4.55
N ASP A 163 0.88 10.23 4.60
CA ASP A 163 1.81 9.82 5.65
C ASP A 163 3.05 10.74 5.70
N SER A 164 3.65 11.04 4.54
CA SER A 164 4.78 11.95 4.43
C SER A 164 4.42 13.36 4.91
N LEU A 165 3.26 13.89 4.53
CA LEU A 165 2.78 15.21 4.96
C LEU A 165 2.54 15.28 6.47
N ALA A 166 1.96 14.23 7.05
CA ALA A 166 1.64 14.19 8.47
C ALA A 166 2.86 13.93 9.36
N SER A 167 3.95 13.40 8.82
CA SER A 167 5.18 13.09 9.54
C SER A 167 6.26 14.15 9.31
N THR A 168 7.18 13.93 8.39
CA THR A 168 8.32 14.84 8.16
C THR A 168 8.02 16.03 7.23
N GLY A 169 6.91 16.01 6.52
CA GLY A 169 6.55 16.98 5.48
C GLY A 169 7.35 16.84 4.18
N LYS A 170 8.26 15.86 4.07
CA LYS A 170 9.11 15.66 2.89
C LYS A 170 8.38 14.87 1.81
N LEU A 171 8.26 15.43 0.63
CA LEU A 171 7.56 14.84 -0.50
C LEU A 171 8.47 14.30 -1.62
N ASP A 172 9.80 14.40 -1.46
CA ASP A 172 10.76 14.00 -2.52
C ASP A 172 10.51 12.60 -3.06
N ASN A 173 10.15 11.65 -2.18
CA ASN A 173 9.92 10.27 -2.55
C ASN A 173 8.54 10.08 -3.22
N PHE A 174 7.55 10.85 -2.79
CA PHE A 174 6.24 10.89 -3.44
C PHE A 174 6.35 11.47 -4.85
N GLU A 175 7.00 12.63 -5.02
CA GLU A 175 7.18 13.30 -6.30
C GLU A 175 7.97 12.43 -7.28
N PHE A 176 9.00 11.73 -6.79
CA PHE A 176 9.72 10.75 -7.58
C PHE A 176 8.79 9.62 -8.09
N LEU A 177 7.99 9.02 -7.20
CA LEU A 177 7.06 7.93 -7.54
C LEU A 177 5.98 8.41 -8.51
N GLU A 178 5.42 9.59 -8.30
CA GLU A 178 4.41 10.20 -9.15
C GLU A 178 4.92 10.41 -10.57
N ALA A 179 6.11 11.00 -10.71
CA ALA A 179 6.75 11.21 -12.02
C ALA A 179 7.03 9.88 -12.73
N ARG A 180 7.59 8.88 -12.02
CA ARG A 180 7.87 7.57 -12.60
C ARG A 180 6.61 6.77 -12.95
N PHE A 181 5.53 6.96 -12.18
CA PHE A 181 4.26 6.34 -12.49
C PHE A 181 3.62 6.96 -13.74
N ALA A 182 3.66 8.28 -13.88
CA ALA A 182 3.21 8.96 -15.10
C ALA A 182 3.99 8.48 -16.33
N GLU A 183 5.34 8.44 -16.28
CA GLU A 183 6.18 7.89 -17.34
C GLU A 183 5.79 6.45 -17.70
N PHE A 184 5.47 5.62 -16.71
CA PHE A 184 5.05 4.24 -16.93
C PHE A 184 3.67 4.14 -17.61
N GLN A 185 2.73 5.04 -17.24
CA GLN A 185 1.41 5.08 -17.86
C GLN A 185 1.47 5.42 -19.35
N ASP A 186 2.47 6.20 -19.77
CA ASP A 186 2.73 6.55 -21.19
C ASP A 186 3.43 5.43 -21.99
N GLN A 187 3.70 4.27 -21.35
CA GLN A 187 4.36 3.10 -21.96
C GLN A 187 3.39 1.90 -21.98
N PRO A 188 2.41 1.86 -22.89
CA PRO A 188 1.39 0.81 -22.94
C PRO A 188 2.00 -0.59 -23.19
N GLU A 189 3.14 -0.66 -23.86
CA GLU A 189 3.90 -1.91 -24.10
C GLU A 189 4.40 -2.57 -22.80
N LEU A 190 4.60 -1.80 -21.74
CA LEU A 190 4.97 -2.32 -20.42
C LEU A 190 3.77 -2.74 -19.57
N GLN A 191 2.57 -2.34 -19.94
CA GLN A 191 1.37 -2.65 -19.16
C GLN A 191 0.86 -4.07 -19.44
N LYS A 192 1.11 -4.60 -20.63
CA LYS A 192 0.72 -5.94 -21.03
C LYS A 192 1.94 -6.87 -21.15
N PRO A 193 1.79 -8.18 -20.86
CA PRO A 193 2.83 -9.15 -21.15
C PRO A 193 3.11 -9.22 -22.68
N LEU A 194 4.38 -9.49 -23.05
CA LEU A 194 4.79 -9.70 -24.44
C LEU A 194 4.24 -11.00 -25.02
N ILE A 195 4.15 -12.04 -24.18
CA ILE A 195 3.60 -13.37 -24.50
C ILE A 195 2.75 -13.88 -23.36
N ASP A 196 1.91 -14.85 -23.64
CA ASP A 196 1.02 -15.51 -22.69
C ASP A 196 1.28 -17.02 -22.57
N GLY A 197 0.38 -17.74 -21.86
CA GLY A 197 0.51 -19.17 -21.64
C GLY A 197 0.35 -20.00 -22.93
N ASP A 198 -0.51 -19.56 -23.84
CA ASP A 198 -0.78 -20.26 -25.07
C ASP A 198 0.45 -20.20 -26.02
N ASP A 199 1.16 -19.08 -25.98
CA ASP A 199 2.43 -18.93 -26.70
C ASP A 199 3.48 -19.97 -26.28
N LEU A 200 3.62 -20.18 -24.97
CA LEU A 200 4.58 -21.15 -24.42
C LEU A 200 4.13 -22.60 -24.65
N ILE A 201 2.81 -22.87 -24.61
CA ILE A 201 2.26 -24.18 -24.94
C ILE A 201 2.54 -24.51 -26.41
N ALA A 202 2.38 -23.54 -27.30
CA ALA A 202 2.73 -23.70 -28.73
C ALA A 202 4.22 -23.99 -28.98
N LEU A 203 5.10 -23.58 -28.07
CA LEU A 203 6.52 -23.92 -28.05
C LEU A 203 6.84 -25.29 -27.44
N GLY A 204 5.80 -26.02 -26.93
CA GLY A 204 5.97 -27.35 -26.34
C GLY A 204 6.05 -27.38 -24.82
N GLN A 205 5.90 -26.24 -24.16
CA GLN A 205 5.87 -26.19 -22.69
C GLN A 205 4.56 -26.77 -22.15
N ALA A 206 4.63 -27.80 -21.33
CA ALA A 206 3.45 -28.38 -20.69
C ALA A 206 2.80 -27.40 -19.68
N PRO A 207 1.46 -27.38 -19.58
CA PRO A 207 0.75 -26.62 -18.54
C PRO A 207 1.21 -27.05 -17.13
N GLY A 208 1.43 -26.06 -16.24
CA GLY A 208 1.86 -26.35 -14.87
C GLY A 208 2.68 -25.24 -14.24
N SER A 209 3.32 -25.55 -13.11
CA SER A 209 4.10 -24.56 -12.33
C SER A 209 5.31 -24.02 -13.11
N GLU A 210 5.93 -24.82 -13.95
CA GLU A 210 7.10 -24.40 -14.75
C GLU A 210 6.72 -23.39 -15.83
N LEU A 211 5.55 -23.56 -16.49
CA LEU A 211 4.99 -22.56 -17.40
C LEU A 211 4.79 -21.22 -16.68
N GLY A 212 4.24 -21.24 -15.45
CA GLY A 212 4.05 -20.03 -14.67
C GLY A 212 5.36 -19.34 -14.27
N LYS A 213 6.40 -20.11 -13.95
CA LYS A 213 7.74 -19.58 -13.66
C LYS A 213 8.33 -18.92 -14.90
N LEU A 214 8.28 -19.59 -16.05
CA LEU A 214 8.82 -19.09 -17.31
C LEU A 214 8.12 -17.78 -17.74
N LEU A 215 6.78 -17.71 -17.66
CA LEU A 215 6.03 -16.47 -17.89
C LEU A 215 6.46 -15.35 -16.93
N SER A 216 6.66 -15.68 -15.66
CA SER A 216 7.11 -14.72 -14.67
C SER A 216 8.52 -14.19 -14.97
N ASP A 217 9.43 -15.05 -15.43
CA ASP A 217 10.80 -14.66 -15.79
C ASP A 217 10.82 -13.77 -17.04
N ILE A 218 10.04 -14.13 -18.06
CA ILE A 218 9.88 -13.30 -19.25
C ILE A 218 9.30 -11.93 -18.89
N ARG A 219 8.26 -11.92 -18.05
CA ARG A 219 7.67 -10.67 -17.58
C ARG A 219 8.67 -9.81 -16.80
N ASN A 220 9.50 -10.42 -15.94
CA ASN A 220 10.54 -9.73 -15.20
C ASN A 220 11.57 -9.08 -16.13
N ARG A 221 12.00 -9.79 -17.19
CA ARG A 221 12.93 -9.29 -18.20
C ARG A 221 12.32 -8.18 -19.05
N GLN A 222 11.04 -8.29 -19.41
CA GLN A 222 10.31 -7.21 -20.06
C GLN A 222 10.30 -5.95 -19.18
N LEU A 223 9.95 -6.09 -17.90
CA LEU A 223 9.93 -4.97 -16.96
C LEU A 223 11.32 -4.42 -16.67
N ALA A 224 12.37 -5.20 -16.87
CA ALA A 224 13.77 -4.74 -16.81
C ALA A 224 14.21 -4.01 -18.09
N GLY A 225 13.46 -4.16 -19.21
CA GLY A 225 13.83 -3.64 -20.52
C GLY A 225 14.79 -4.54 -21.31
N GLU A 226 15.00 -5.78 -20.83
CA GLU A 226 15.86 -6.77 -21.49
C GLU A 226 15.14 -7.43 -22.71
N LEU A 227 13.82 -7.58 -22.62
CA LEU A 227 12.94 -8.05 -23.69
C LEU A 227 11.93 -6.94 -24.00
N THR A 228 11.91 -6.47 -25.23
CA THR A 228 11.07 -5.33 -25.64
C THR A 228 10.05 -5.70 -26.71
N THR A 229 10.21 -6.86 -27.38
CA THR A 229 9.28 -7.34 -28.40
C THR A 229 8.83 -8.76 -28.12
N ARG A 230 7.68 -9.13 -28.69
CA ARG A 230 7.15 -10.49 -28.63
C ARG A 230 8.12 -11.52 -29.23
N GLU A 231 8.79 -11.18 -30.33
CA GLU A 231 9.77 -12.04 -31.00
C GLU A 231 10.94 -12.35 -30.06
N GLN A 232 11.54 -11.33 -29.43
CA GLN A 232 12.62 -11.53 -28.43
C GLN A 232 12.17 -12.43 -27.27
N ALA A 233 10.93 -12.28 -26.82
CA ALA A 233 10.40 -13.11 -25.73
C ALA A 233 10.22 -14.58 -26.17
N LEU A 234 9.76 -14.83 -27.38
CA LEU A 234 9.61 -16.18 -27.95
C LEU A 234 10.97 -16.83 -28.19
N ASP A 235 11.95 -16.10 -28.77
CA ASP A 235 13.28 -16.61 -29.03
C ASP A 235 13.97 -16.99 -27.71
N TRP A 236 13.90 -16.10 -26.71
CA TRP A 236 14.43 -16.40 -25.38
C TRP A 236 13.76 -17.64 -24.75
N ALA A 237 12.44 -17.80 -24.92
CA ALA A 237 11.73 -18.98 -24.44
C ALA A 237 12.19 -20.26 -25.13
N ARG A 238 12.42 -20.23 -26.48
CA ARG A 238 12.95 -21.38 -27.25
C ARG A 238 14.33 -21.80 -26.73
N ASP A 239 15.21 -20.84 -26.48
CA ASP A 239 16.56 -21.12 -25.96
C ASP A 239 16.55 -21.80 -24.59
N ILE A 240 15.53 -21.56 -23.81
CA ILE A 240 15.38 -22.18 -22.47
C ILE A 240 14.74 -23.58 -22.55
N LEU A 241 13.85 -23.79 -23.52
CA LEU A 241 13.10 -25.04 -23.69
C LEU A 241 13.82 -26.09 -24.55
N GLY A 242 14.74 -25.66 -25.42
CA GLY A 242 15.46 -26.51 -26.37
C GLY A 242 16.68 -27.08 -25.87
#